data_e2d851831b5a0023093da6102430f5e8
#
_entry.id   e2d851831b5a0023093da6102430f5e8
#
_cell.length_a   1.000
_cell.length_b   1.000
_cell.length_c   1.000
_cell.angle_alpha   90.00
_cell.angle_beta   90.00
_cell.angle_gamma   90.00
#
_symmetry.space_group_name_H-M   'P 1'
#
loop_
_entity.id
_entity.type
_entity.pdbx_description
1 polymer ?
#
loop_
_entity_poly.entity_id
_entity_poly.type
_entity_poly.pdbx_seq_one_letter_code
_entity_poly.pdbx_strand_id
1 'polypeptide(L)'
;SIKELKKIDKKEVRMPQLEQELRGSDEIIGLGEDTTYITKGTIINGNIETDGDIEILGRVDGNVRCAGKLIISGRINGDIDTTDLYAEAANITGEIRASGTVKIGTGSVTVGNITAFTASIAGAVKGDVDIADAVVIDSTAVVVGNIKSRDVQVNSGAIIEGFCKQVHSDVDVDQFFKNGIESLE
;
A
#
# COMPACT_ATOMS: atom_id res chain seq x y z
N SER A 1 7.77 -14.86 -47.01
CA SER A 1 6.38 -14.66 -47.42
C SER A 1 5.59 -13.96 -46.30
N ILE A 2 4.53 -13.33 -46.66
CA ILE A 2 3.61 -12.65 -45.70
C ILE A 2 3.03 -13.65 -44.66
N LYS A 3 2.92 -14.94 -45.04
CA LYS A 3 2.52 -16.00 -44.13
C LYS A 3 3.57 -16.34 -43.08
N GLU A 4 4.83 -16.23 -43.43
CA GLU A 4 5.94 -16.47 -42.48
C GLU A 4 6.13 -15.29 -41.55
N LEU A 5 5.94 -14.07 -42.05
CA LEU A 5 5.91 -12.86 -41.23
C LEU A 5 4.74 -12.86 -40.24
N LYS A 6 3.56 -13.33 -40.65
CA LYS A 6 2.42 -13.53 -39.76
C LYS A 6 2.64 -14.64 -38.74
N LYS A 7 3.44 -15.65 -39.08
CA LYS A 7 3.83 -16.70 -38.12
C LYS A 7 4.86 -16.21 -37.11
N ILE A 8 5.73 -15.30 -37.51
CA ILE A 8 6.71 -14.65 -36.63
C ILE A 8 6.00 -13.72 -35.68
N ASP A 9 5.04 -12.91 -36.17
CA ASP A 9 4.20 -12.05 -35.33
C ASP A 9 3.38 -12.86 -34.31
N LYS A 10 2.85 -14.00 -34.71
CA LYS A 10 2.16 -14.92 -33.78
C LYS A 10 3.11 -15.58 -32.79
N LYS A 11 4.38 -15.79 -33.14
CA LYS A 11 5.40 -16.27 -32.20
C LYS A 11 5.85 -15.19 -31.24
N GLU A 12 5.97 -13.97 -31.70
CA GLU A 12 6.26 -12.81 -30.84
C GLU A 12 5.09 -12.52 -29.90
N VAL A 13 3.86 -12.64 -30.38
CA VAL A 13 2.65 -12.55 -29.55
C VAL A 13 2.51 -13.75 -28.60
N ARG A 14 3.19 -14.89 -28.85
CA ARG A 14 3.23 -16.05 -27.93
C ARG A 14 4.36 -16.04 -26.92
N MET A 15 5.41 -15.27 -27.14
CA MET A 15 6.41 -15.00 -26.10
C MET A 15 5.84 -14.35 -24.85
N PRO A 16 4.67 -13.76 -24.89
CA PRO A 16 4.04 -13.29 -23.68
C PRO A 16 3.33 -14.34 -22.84
N GLN A 17 3.41 -15.63 -23.09
CA GLN A 17 2.83 -16.53 -22.08
C GLN A 17 3.56 -16.46 -20.76
N LEU A 18 4.88 -16.32 -20.78
CA LEU A 18 5.66 -15.99 -19.60
C LEU A 18 5.39 -14.56 -19.12
N GLU A 19 5.23 -13.63 -20.04
CA GLU A 19 4.81 -12.27 -19.71
C GLU A 19 3.36 -12.19 -19.25
N GLN A 20 2.46 -13.04 -19.75
CA GLN A 20 1.08 -13.13 -19.26
C GLN A 20 0.97 -13.82 -17.90
N GLU A 21 1.81 -14.79 -17.60
CA GLU A 21 1.89 -15.36 -16.26
C GLU A 21 2.47 -14.35 -15.26
N LEU A 22 3.44 -13.54 -15.70
CA LEU A 22 3.92 -12.37 -14.95
C LEU A 22 2.88 -11.25 -14.91
N ARG A 23 2.15 -11.01 -15.97
CA ARG A 23 1.06 -10.05 -16.07
C ARG A 23 -0.23 -10.49 -15.37
N GLY A 24 -0.39 -11.76 -15.05
CA GLY A 24 -1.50 -12.23 -14.21
C GLY A 24 -1.47 -11.58 -12.83
N SER A 25 -0.28 -11.29 -12.29
CA SER A 25 -0.13 -10.46 -11.11
C SER A 25 -0.25 -8.96 -11.41
N ASP A 26 0.17 -8.51 -12.59
CA ASP A 26 0.10 -7.12 -13.04
C ASP A 26 -1.34 -6.68 -13.34
N GLU A 27 -2.18 -7.55 -13.90
CA GLU A 27 -3.60 -7.28 -14.13
C GLU A 27 -4.36 -7.08 -12.81
N ILE A 28 -4.02 -7.85 -11.77
CA ILE A 28 -4.61 -7.70 -10.44
C ILE A 28 -4.20 -6.37 -9.81
N ILE A 29 -2.98 -5.92 -10.02
CA ILE A 29 -2.44 -4.70 -9.46
C ILE A 29 -2.55 -3.52 -10.44
N GLY A 30 -2.74 -3.81 -11.73
CA GLY A 30 -2.89 -2.81 -12.79
C GLY A 30 -1.63 -2.02 -13.07
N LEU A 31 -0.47 -2.70 -13.15
CA LEU A 31 0.80 -2.06 -13.53
C LEU A 31 0.78 -1.60 -14.98
N GLY A 32 1.29 -0.41 -15.22
CA GLY A 32 1.44 0.17 -16.55
C GLY A 32 2.65 -0.36 -17.31
N GLU A 33 2.76 0.07 -18.57
CA GLU A 33 3.89 -0.30 -19.44
C GLU A 33 5.22 0.32 -18.98
N ASP A 34 5.18 1.50 -18.36
CA ASP A 34 6.36 2.21 -17.85
C ASP A 34 6.66 1.76 -16.41
N THR A 35 6.92 0.48 -16.23
CA THR A 35 7.25 -0.08 -14.92
C THR A 35 8.74 -0.32 -14.79
N THR A 36 9.31 0.19 -13.71
CA THR A 36 10.68 -0.10 -13.30
C THR A 36 10.71 -1.30 -12.39
N TYR A 37 11.59 -2.25 -12.66
CA TYR A 37 11.76 -3.44 -11.84
C TYR A 37 13.12 -3.41 -11.15
N ILE A 38 13.12 -3.49 -9.82
CA ILE A 38 14.32 -3.67 -9.01
C ILE A 38 14.31 -5.10 -8.50
N THR A 39 15.12 -5.93 -9.12
CA THR A 39 15.11 -7.37 -8.89
C THR A 39 15.71 -7.75 -7.56
N LYS A 40 15.40 -8.96 -7.09
CA LYS A 40 15.97 -9.53 -5.89
C LYS A 40 17.50 -9.59 -6.00
N GLY A 41 18.19 -9.21 -4.94
CA GLY A 41 19.65 -9.13 -4.92
C GLY A 41 20.22 -7.78 -5.37
N THR A 42 19.39 -6.89 -5.89
CA THR A 42 19.81 -5.53 -6.24
C THR A 42 19.75 -4.62 -5.02
N ILE A 43 20.82 -3.89 -4.80
CA ILE A 43 20.93 -2.89 -3.73
C ILE A 43 21.13 -1.52 -4.36
N ILE A 44 20.24 -0.58 -4.03
CA ILE A 44 20.36 0.80 -4.47
C ILE A 44 20.64 1.67 -3.25
N ASN A 45 21.75 2.38 -3.29
CA ASN A 45 22.10 3.40 -2.30
C ASN A 45 21.86 4.77 -2.93
N GLY A 46 20.78 5.41 -2.54
CA GLY A 46 20.36 6.69 -3.09
C GLY A 46 18.86 6.74 -3.32
N ASN A 47 18.40 7.90 -3.75
CA ASN A 47 16.98 8.14 -3.96
C ASN A 47 16.52 7.65 -5.34
N ILE A 48 15.26 7.27 -5.42
CA ILE A 48 14.61 6.89 -6.68
C ILE A 48 13.45 7.84 -6.92
N GLU A 49 13.37 8.33 -8.14
CA GLU A 49 12.24 9.13 -8.60
C GLU A 49 11.80 8.63 -9.97
N THR A 50 10.50 8.38 -10.13
CA THR A 50 9.91 7.97 -11.41
C THR A 50 8.51 8.50 -11.58
N ASP A 51 8.14 8.76 -12.84
CA ASP A 51 6.77 9.13 -13.21
C ASP A 51 5.85 7.92 -13.41
N GLY A 52 6.43 6.73 -13.57
CA GLY A 52 5.69 5.49 -13.79
C GLY A 52 5.51 4.65 -12.53
N ASP A 53 5.36 3.35 -12.72
CA ASP A 53 5.21 2.37 -11.67
C ASP A 53 6.57 1.74 -11.32
N ILE A 54 6.72 1.28 -10.08
CA ILE A 54 7.92 0.56 -9.64
C ILE A 54 7.52 -0.71 -8.90
N GLU A 55 8.22 -1.80 -9.21
CA GLU A 55 8.21 -3.02 -8.40
C GLU A 55 9.58 -3.24 -7.79
N ILE A 56 9.66 -3.32 -6.46
CA ILE A 56 10.90 -3.47 -5.70
C ILE A 56 10.90 -4.83 -5.00
N LEU A 57 11.79 -5.71 -5.43
CA LEU A 57 12.06 -6.99 -4.79
C LEU A 57 13.41 -6.97 -4.05
N GLY A 58 14.26 -6.02 -4.36
CA GLY A 58 15.56 -5.83 -3.77
C GLY A 58 15.53 -4.89 -2.56
N ARG A 59 16.63 -4.21 -2.36
CA ARG A 59 16.81 -3.26 -1.24
C ARG A 59 17.09 -1.85 -1.77
N VAL A 60 16.44 -0.88 -1.17
CA VAL A 60 16.68 0.54 -1.43
C VAL A 60 17.00 1.23 -0.13
N ASP A 61 18.17 1.83 -0.06
CA ASP A 61 18.60 2.72 1.04
C ASP A 61 18.52 4.16 0.52
N GLY A 62 17.37 4.77 0.65
CA GLY A 62 17.08 6.10 0.15
C GLY A 62 15.58 6.31 0.03
N ASN A 63 15.19 7.51 -0.35
CA ASN A 63 13.79 7.87 -0.52
C ASN A 63 13.28 7.43 -1.89
N VAL A 64 12.02 7.05 -1.93
CA VAL A 64 11.35 6.62 -3.17
C VAL A 64 10.19 7.55 -3.46
N ARG A 65 10.22 8.19 -4.60
CA ARG A 65 9.12 8.97 -5.14
C ARG A 65 8.63 8.33 -6.43
N CYS A 66 7.37 7.93 -6.44
CA CYS A 66 6.73 7.24 -7.54
C CYS A 66 5.39 7.88 -7.84
N ALA A 67 5.20 8.43 -9.04
CA ALA A 67 3.94 9.05 -9.40
C ALA A 67 2.82 8.04 -9.70
N GLY A 68 3.18 6.78 -9.93
CA GLY A 68 2.26 5.68 -10.16
C GLY A 68 2.09 4.76 -8.95
N LYS A 69 2.08 3.47 -9.23
CA LYS A 69 1.96 2.40 -8.23
C LYS A 69 3.34 1.91 -7.82
N LEU A 70 3.51 1.73 -6.53
CA LEU A 70 4.72 1.19 -5.93
C LEU A 70 4.39 -0.16 -5.30
N ILE A 71 5.00 -1.23 -5.80
CA ILE A 71 4.86 -2.58 -5.28
C ILE A 71 6.16 -2.97 -4.62
N ILE A 72 6.08 -3.39 -3.35
CA ILE A 72 7.25 -3.71 -2.55
C ILE A 72 7.11 -5.12 -1.99
N SER A 73 8.08 -5.96 -2.30
CA SER A 73 8.29 -7.27 -1.66
C SER A 73 9.71 -7.41 -1.10
N GLY A 74 10.47 -6.32 -1.10
CA GLY A 74 11.83 -6.23 -0.60
C GLY A 74 11.94 -5.35 0.65
N ARG A 75 13.01 -4.58 0.70
CA ARG A 75 13.32 -3.69 1.83
C ARG A 75 13.54 -2.27 1.36
N ILE A 76 12.90 -1.32 2.06
CA ILE A 76 13.15 0.11 1.85
C ILE A 76 13.50 0.75 3.18
N ASN A 77 14.62 1.45 3.20
CA ASN A 77 15.03 2.32 4.29
C ASN A 77 15.03 3.75 3.79
N GLY A 78 13.96 4.46 4.02
CA GLY A 78 13.75 5.83 3.57
C GLY A 78 12.26 6.15 3.48
N ASP A 79 11.97 7.38 3.15
CA ASP A 79 10.61 7.86 3.03
C ASP A 79 10.03 7.54 1.65
N ILE A 80 8.75 7.25 1.62
CA ILE A 80 8.03 6.89 0.42
C ILE A 80 6.96 7.93 0.14
N ASP A 81 6.93 8.42 -1.09
CA ASP A 81 5.91 9.30 -1.61
C ASP A 81 5.40 8.70 -2.93
N THR A 82 4.16 8.28 -2.96
CA THR A 82 3.58 7.56 -4.09
C THR A 82 2.08 7.84 -4.23
N THR A 83 1.50 7.46 -5.34
CA THR A 83 0.04 7.46 -5.47
C THR A 83 -0.55 6.25 -4.77
N ASP A 84 -0.16 5.05 -5.13
CA ASP A 84 -0.62 3.81 -4.50
C ASP A 84 0.57 2.96 -4.06
N LEU A 85 0.44 2.31 -2.90
CA LEU A 85 1.45 1.42 -2.34
C LEU A 85 0.85 0.05 -2.05
N TYR A 86 1.53 -0.98 -2.53
CA TYR A 86 1.19 -2.37 -2.26
C TYR A 86 2.43 -3.07 -1.70
N ALA A 87 2.40 -3.42 -0.43
CA ALA A 87 3.48 -4.16 0.23
C ALA A 87 3.03 -5.57 0.58
N GLU A 88 3.83 -6.56 0.26
CA GLU A 88 3.62 -7.93 0.63
C GLU A 88 4.95 -8.57 1.00
N ALA A 89 5.05 -9.12 2.21
CA ALA A 89 6.30 -9.65 2.77
C ALA A 89 7.45 -8.64 2.69
N ALA A 90 7.14 -7.36 2.85
CA ALA A 90 8.08 -6.25 2.72
C ALA A 90 8.53 -5.72 4.08
N ASN A 91 9.71 -5.12 4.10
CA ASN A 91 10.21 -4.38 5.27
C ASN A 91 10.42 -2.92 4.88
N ILE A 92 9.68 -2.03 5.51
CA ILE A 92 9.75 -0.60 5.22
C ILE A 92 10.06 0.15 6.51
N THR A 93 11.10 0.94 6.49
CA THR A 93 11.46 1.86 7.58
C THR A 93 11.50 3.27 7.03
N GLY A 94 10.60 4.12 7.49
CA GLY A 94 10.42 5.50 7.05
C GLY A 94 8.96 5.87 6.95
N GLU A 95 8.70 7.12 6.64
CA GLU A 95 7.35 7.61 6.45
C GLU A 95 6.78 7.19 5.10
N ILE A 96 5.52 6.82 5.09
CA ILE A 96 4.77 6.50 3.87
C ILE A 96 3.71 7.55 3.67
N ARG A 97 3.75 8.20 2.52
CA ARG A 97 2.72 9.12 2.05
C ARG A 97 2.19 8.66 0.71
N ALA A 98 0.91 8.39 0.67
CA ALA A 98 0.22 8.04 -0.56
C ALA A 98 -1.00 8.94 -0.75
N SER A 99 -1.19 9.43 -1.96
CA SER A 99 -2.38 10.21 -2.28
C SER A 99 -3.61 9.34 -2.52
N GLY A 100 -3.41 8.07 -2.81
CA GLY A 100 -4.44 7.07 -3.02
C GLY A 100 -4.46 6.00 -1.93
N THR A 101 -4.23 4.76 -2.29
CA THR A 101 -4.37 3.60 -1.43
C THR A 101 -3.03 3.06 -0.93
N VAL A 102 -2.98 2.71 0.35
CA VAL A 102 -1.88 1.93 0.94
C VAL A 102 -2.41 0.57 1.33
N LYS A 103 -1.75 -0.48 0.85
CA LYS A 103 -2.07 -1.84 1.21
C LYS A 103 -0.85 -2.52 1.81
N ILE A 104 -0.89 -2.76 3.11
CA ILE A 104 0.16 -3.46 3.84
C ILE A 104 -0.28 -4.91 4.01
N GLY A 105 0.24 -5.78 3.16
CA GLY A 105 -0.12 -7.19 3.13
C GLY A 105 0.51 -8.01 4.23
N THR A 106 0.07 -9.25 4.32
CA THR A 106 0.54 -10.22 5.32
C THR A 106 2.06 -10.42 5.23
N GLY A 107 2.72 -10.50 6.37
CA GLY A 107 4.16 -10.68 6.46
C GLY A 107 4.97 -9.40 6.27
N SER A 108 4.33 -8.28 5.97
CA SER A 108 5.01 -6.97 5.88
C SER A 108 5.19 -6.36 7.25
N VAL A 109 6.32 -5.68 7.43
CA VAL A 109 6.64 -4.91 8.63
C VAL A 109 6.96 -3.48 8.22
N THR A 110 6.24 -2.53 8.79
CA THR A 110 6.43 -1.11 8.50
C THR A 110 6.69 -0.37 9.81
N VAL A 111 7.78 0.37 9.85
CA VAL A 111 8.13 1.24 10.97
C VAL A 111 8.19 2.67 10.46
N GLY A 112 7.25 3.48 10.88
CA GLY A 112 7.07 4.86 10.45
C GLY A 112 5.58 5.20 10.32
N ASN A 113 5.30 6.46 10.11
CA ASN A 113 3.94 6.94 9.98
C ASN A 113 3.40 6.68 8.57
N ILE A 114 2.11 6.43 8.47
CA ILE A 114 1.41 6.20 7.21
C ILE A 114 0.34 7.25 7.05
N THR A 115 0.39 7.96 5.93
CA THR A 115 -0.66 8.90 5.52
C THR A 115 -1.15 8.48 4.14
N ALA A 116 -2.46 8.28 4.00
CA ALA A 116 -3.07 7.88 2.74
C ALA A 116 -4.53 8.33 2.65
N PHE A 117 -5.12 8.19 1.48
CA PHE A 117 -6.56 8.41 1.30
C PHE A 117 -7.36 7.22 1.84
N THR A 118 -7.01 6.00 1.42
CA THR A 118 -7.55 4.75 1.97
C THR A 118 -6.42 3.80 2.34
N ALA A 119 -6.66 2.88 3.27
CA ALA A 119 -5.68 1.89 3.64
C ALA A 119 -6.31 0.56 4.02
N SER A 120 -5.58 -0.51 3.72
CA SER A 120 -5.88 -1.85 4.20
C SER A 120 -4.61 -2.42 4.84
N ILE A 121 -4.68 -2.79 6.09
CA ILE A 121 -3.52 -3.25 6.86
C ILE A 121 -3.76 -4.69 7.31
N ALA A 122 -2.90 -5.59 6.86
CA ALA A 122 -2.88 -7.00 7.24
C ALA A 122 -1.53 -7.43 7.82
N GLY A 123 -0.54 -6.58 7.77
CA GLY A 123 0.79 -6.78 8.36
C GLY A 123 0.99 -6.02 9.66
N ALA A 124 2.25 -5.88 10.07
CA ALA A 124 2.64 -5.15 11.26
C ALA A 124 3.00 -3.70 10.92
N VAL A 125 2.45 -2.77 11.67
CA VAL A 125 2.73 -1.34 11.53
C VAL A 125 3.07 -0.77 12.90
N LYS A 126 4.22 -0.11 12.99
CA LYS A 126 4.61 0.66 14.16
C LYS A 126 4.76 2.13 13.77
N GLY A 127 3.78 2.93 14.16
CA GLY A 127 3.69 4.34 13.82
C GLY A 127 2.23 4.78 13.77
N ASP A 128 2.02 6.05 13.54
CA ASP A 128 0.68 6.61 13.43
C ASP A 128 0.13 6.44 12.01
N VAL A 129 -1.14 6.08 11.94
CA VAL A 129 -1.85 5.84 10.68
C VAL A 129 -2.92 6.90 10.54
N ASP A 130 -2.75 7.78 9.56
CA ASP A 130 -3.67 8.88 9.27
C ASP A 130 -4.29 8.68 7.87
N ILE A 131 -5.54 8.29 7.86
CA ILE A 131 -6.26 7.92 6.64
C ILE A 131 -7.45 8.86 6.47
N ALA A 132 -7.53 9.52 5.31
CA ALA A 132 -8.54 10.52 5.06
C ALA A 132 -9.96 9.94 4.92
N ASP A 133 -10.10 8.78 4.29
CA ASP A 133 -11.39 8.14 4.04
C ASP A 133 -11.57 6.89 4.91
N ALA A 134 -11.26 5.71 4.42
CA ALA A 134 -11.52 4.46 5.10
C ALA A 134 -10.26 3.65 5.36
N VAL A 135 -10.15 3.06 6.55
CA VAL A 135 -9.12 2.10 6.90
C VAL A 135 -9.75 0.76 7.28
N VAL A 136 -9.20 -0.31 6.75
CA VAL A 136 -9.53 -1.68 7.14
C VAL A 136 -8.32 -2.28 7.85
N ILE A 137 -8.51 -2.67 9.09
CA ILE A 137 -7.52 -3.40 9.89
C ILE A 137 -7.89 -4.88 9.84
N ASP A 138 -7.14 -5.63 9.05
CA ASP A 138 -7.45 -7.03 8.79
C ASP A 138 -7.08 -7.94 9.97
N SER A 139 -7.55 -9.18 9.95
CA SER A 139 -7.43 -10.14 11.06
C SER A 139 -5.99 -10.46 11.44
N THR A 140 -5.05 -10.33 10.53
CA THR A 140 -3.61 -10.59 10.75
C THR A 140 -2.81 -9.34 11.09
N ALA A 141 -3.46 -8.19 11.18
CA ALA A 141 -2.77 -6.92 11.43
C ALA A 141 -2.34 -6.77 12.88
N VAL A 142 -1.18 -6.17 13.07
CA VAL A 142 -0.70 -5.68 14.36
C VAL A 142 -0.31 -4.22 14.17
N VAL A 143 -1.03 -3.32 14.83
CA VAL A 143 -0.76 -1.88 14.73
C VAL A 143 -0.39 -1.35 16.10
N VAL A 144 0.81 -0.79 16.22
CA VAL A 144 1.29 -0.10 17.40
C VAL A 144 1.40 1.37 17.08
N GLY A 145 0.44 2.16 17.55
CA GLY A 145 0.33 3.57 17.24
C GLY A 145 -1.12 4.02 17.20
N ASN A 146 -1.33 5.28 16.87
CA ASN A 146 -2.65 5.86 16.81
C ASN A 146 -3.21 5.80 15.40
N ILE A 147 -4.46 5.44 15.28
CA ILE A 147 -5.17 5.36 14.01
C ILE A 147 -6.20 6.49 13.96
N LYS A 148 -6.15 7.27 12.90
CA LYS A 148 -7.10 8.33 12.62
C LYS A 148 -7.69 8.11 11.23
N SER A 149 -9.01 8.04 11.13
CA SER A 149 -9.69 7.81 9.86
C SER A 149 -11.14 8.28 9.95
N ARG A 150 -11.76 8.51 8.81
CA ARG A 150 -13.18 8.78 8.73
C ARG A 150 -14.00 7.53 9.05
N ASP A 151 -13.70 6.43 8.36
CA ASP A 151 -14.35 5.14 8.56
C ASP A 151 -13.32 4.09 8.96
N VAL A 152 -13.64 3.30 9.97
CA VAL A 152 -12.73 2.27 10.50
C VAL A 152 -13.45 0.94 10.55
N GLN A 153 -12.85 -0.08 9.95
CA GLN A 153 -13.24 -1.46 10.08
C GLN A 153 -12.10 -2.24 10.71
N VAL A 154 -12.38 -2.92 11.81
CA VAL A 154 -11.41 -3.79 12.49
C VAL A 154 -11.96 -5.21 12.46
N ASN A 155 -11.25 -6.11 11.79
CA ASN A 155 -11.64 -7.51 11.70
C ASN A 155 -11.18 -8.28 12.93
N SER A 156 -11.91 -9.33 13.26
CA SER A 156 -11.58 -10.18 14.39
C SER A 156 -10.19 -10.79 14.25
N GLY A 157 -9.39 -10.72 15.30
CA GLY A 157 -8.00 -11.19 15.33
C GLY A 157 -6.97 -10.07 15.22
N ALA A 158 -7.34 -8.89 14.75
CA ALA A 158 -6.45 -7.74 14.70
C ALA A 158 -6.02 -7.27 16.09
N ILE A 159 -4.78 -6.82 16.21
CA ILE A 159 -4.23 -6.28 17.44
C ILE A 159 -3.90 -4.81 17.22
N ILE A 160 -4.43 -3.95 18.08
CA ILE A 160 -4.16 -2.51 18.07
C ILE A 160 -3.70 -2.10 19.46
N GLU A 161 -2.50 -1.54 19.55
CA GLU A 161 -1.99 -0.88 20.74
C GLU A 161 -1.90 0.61 20.48
N GLY A 162 -2.87 1.37 20.98
CA GLY A 162 -2.98 2.79 20.75
C GLY A 162 -4.42 3.24 20.71
N PHE A 163 -4.63 4.45 20.25
CA PHE A 163 -5.96 5.04 20.13
C PHE A 163 -6.44 4.96 18.69
N CYS A 164 -7.71 4.64 18.53
CA CYS A 164 -8.39 4.70 17.25
C CYS A 164 -9.40 5.83 17.29
N LYS A 165 -9.15 6.88 16.50
CA LYS A 165 -10.01 8.05 16.43
C LYS A 165 -10.69 8.12 15.07
N GLN A 166 -12.00 8.11 15.10
CA GLN A 166 -12.82 8.35 13.93
C GLN A 166 -13.11 9.84 13.80
N VAL A 167 -12.89 10.39 12.62
CA VAL A 167 -13.07 11.82 12.36
C VAL A 167 -14.31 12.03 11.49
N HIS A 168 -15.34 12.61 12.10
CA HIS A 168 -16.53 13.05 11.38
C HIS A 168 -16.67 14.56 11.53
N SER A 169 -16.73 15.27 10.41
CA SER A 169 -16.94 16.71 10.41
C SER A 169 -18.36 17.13 10.77
N ASP A 170 -19.33 16.23 10.68
CA ASP A 170 -20.76 16.53 10.71
C ASP A 170 -21.48 15.99 11.94
N VAL A 171 -20.78 15.31 12.86
CA VAL A 171 -21.39 14.74 14.06
C VAL A 171 -20.85 15.42 15.32
N ASP A 172 -21.74 16.05 16.07
CA ASP A 172 -21.45 16.56 17.41
C ASP A 172 -21.66 15.42 18.42
N VAL A 173 -20.55 14.77 18.78
CA VAL A 173 -20.56 13.64 19.71
C VAL A 173 -21.06 14.02 21.09
N ASP A 174 -20.71 15.22 21.58
CA ASP A 174 -21.12 15.67 22.88
C ASP A 174 -22.65 15.89 22.99
N GLN A 175 -23.24 16.37 21.91
CA GLN A 175 -24.69 16.56 21.85
C GLN A 175 -25.43 15.22 21.80
N PHE A 176 -24.86 14.22 21.17
CA PHE A 176 -25.41 12.87 21.14
C PHE A 176 -25.51 12.26 22.54
N PHE A 177 -24.47 12.38 23.34
CA PHE A 177 -24.49 11.90 24.73
C PHE A 177 -25.41 12.70 25.64
N LYS A 178 -25.47 14.01 25.44
CA LYS A 178 -26.38 14.88 26.17
C LYS A 178 -27.85 14.47 25.97
N ASN A 179 -28.26 14.25 24.74
CA ASN A 179 -29.60 13.79 24.40
C ASN A 179 -29.90 12.39 24.93
N GLY A 180 -28.92 11.50 24.92
CA GLY A 180 -29.04 10.14 25.46
C GLY A 180 -29.23 10.12 26.98
N ILE A 181 -28.56 11.00 27.71
CA ILE A 181 -28.71 11.13 29.16
C ILE A 181 -30.08 11.72 29.52
N GLU A 182 -30.54 12.72 28.81
CA GLU A 182 -31.87 13.33 29.04
C GLU A 182 -33.01 12.31 28.78
N SER A 183 -32.84 11.38 27.89
CA SER A 183 -33.85 10.33 27.66
C SER A 183 -33.91 9.26 28.74
N LEU A 184 -32.91 9.19 29.63
CA LEU A 184 -32.87 8.25 30.76
C LEU A 184 -33.46 8.86 32.08
N GLU A 185 -33.70 10.14 32.10
CA GLU A 185 -34.38 10.83 33.20
C GLU A 185 -35.90 10.78 33.01
#